data_59054dbcb16963a1923243cda7c7f854
#
_entry.id   59054dbcb16963a1923243cda7c7f854
#
_cell.length_a   1.000
_cell.length_b   1.000
_cell.length_c   1.000
_cell.angle_alpha   90.00
_cell.angle_beta   90.00
_cell.angle_gamma   90.00
#
_symmetry.space_group_name_H-M   'P 1'
#
loop_
_entity.id
_entity.type
_entity.pdbx_description
1 polymer ?
#
loop_
_entity_poly.entity_id
_entity_poly.type
_entity_poly.pdbx_seq_one_letter_code
_entity_poly.pdbx_strand_id
1 'polypeptide(L)'
;NVVRNTGGFGFMPGYGAETLSNDAVGKSAGSVITLKVNGEVAEQTITWTGNGDRIRINELTTAGKNNGNLPTSFTLNQNYPNPFNPETSIDYVVGKSGHVELTIYNILGDKIKTLVSGYQPEGSYTIKWQADTDGGTSVASGVYFYKLTAGDYTDTKKMTLLK
;
A
#
# COMPACT_ATOMS: atom_id res chain seq x y z
N ASN A 1 -14.59 4.16 -19.78
CA ASN A 1 -15.90 4.40 -19.19
C ASN A 1 -16.44 5.74 -19.66
N VAL A 2 -17.72 5.77 -20.02
CA VAL A 2 -18.34 6.89 -20.73
C VAL A 2 -19.38 7.52 -19.82
N VAL A 3 -19.21 8.79 -19.52
CA VAL A 3 -20.26 9.61 -18.87
C VAL A 3 -21.24 10.06 -19.94
N ARG A 4 -22.52 9.73 -19.80
CA ARG A 4 -23.58 10.15 -20.73
C ARG A 4 -24.35 11.34 -20.17
N ASN A 5 -24.78 12.22 -21.04
CA ASN A 5 -25.54 13.44 -20.75
C ASN A 5 -27.00 13.20 -20.30
N THR A 6 -27.39 12.05 -19.87
CA THR A 6 -28.76 11.72 -19.44
C THR A 6 -28.90 11.48 -17.96
N GLY A 7 -28.10 12.15 -17.14
CA GLY A 7 -28.22 12.12 -15.66
C GLY A 7 -27.85 10.80 -15.00
N GLY A 8 -27.25 9.86 -15.73
CA GLY A 8 -26.77 8.61 -15.19
C GLY A 8 -25.28 8.44 -15.40
N PHE A 9 -24.55 8.15 -14.32
CA PHE A 9 -23.16 7.76 -14.39
C PHE A 9 -23.08 6.26 -14.67
N GLY A 10 -22.26 5.87 -15.66
CA GLY A 10 -22.00 4.46 -15.93
C GLY A 10 -21.15 3.83 -14.84
N PHE A 11 -21.41 2.58 -14.52
CA PHE A 11 -20.61 1.76 -13.60
C PHE A 11 -19.18 1.59 -14.14
N MET A 12 -18.19 1.80 -13.31
CA MET A 12 -16.77 1.55 -13.61
C MET A 12 -16.34 0.21 -12.97
N PRO A 13 -16.24 -0.88 -13.75
CA PRO A 13 -15.73 -2.12 -13.20
C PRO A 13 -14.22 -1.99 -12.88
N GLY A 14 -13.85 -2.32 -11.66
CA GLY A 14 -12.45 -2.36 -11.23
C GLY A 14 -12.02 -1.27 -10.25
N TYR A 15 -12.83 -0.24 -10.04
CA TYR A 15 -12.66 0.69 -8.94
C TYR A 15 -13.88 0.56 -8.03
N GLY A 16 -13.69 0.39 -6.73
CA GLY A 16 -14.80 0.35 -5.78
C GLY A 16 -15.68 1.59 -6.00
N ALA A 17 -16.76 1.41 -6.73
CA ALA A 17 -17.59 2.50 -7.22
C ALA A 17 -18.49 2.96 -6.07
N GLU A 18 -17.97 3.83 -5.24
CA GLU A 18 -18.83 4.68 -4.44
C GLU A 18 -18.69 6.12 -4.90
N THR A 19 -19.74 6.55 -5.59
CA THR A 19 -20.12 7.93 -5.83
C THR A 19 -19.18 8.81 -6.67
N LEU A 20 -19.40 8.76 -7.96
CA LEU A 20 -19.31 10.00 -8.74
C LEU A 20 -20.49 10.86 -8.28
N SER A 21 -20.23 11.98 -7.59
CA SER A 21 -21.32 12.81 -7.09
C SER A 21 -22.14 13.38 -8.23
N ASN A 22 -23.45 13.41 -8.05
CA ASN A 22 -24.46 13.81 -9.04
C ASN A 22 -24.52 15.34 -9.28
N ASP A 23 -23.48 16.08 -8.94
CA ASP A 23 -23.44 17.54 -8.98
C ASP A 23 -23.41 18.13 -10.41
N ALA A 24 -23.34 17.26 -11.42
CA ALA A 24 -23.33 17.70 -12.82
C ALA A 24 -24.74 17.88 -13.43
N VAL A 25 -25.81 17.53 -12.72
CA VAL A 25 -27.17 17.68 -13.22
C VAL A 25 -27.56 19.15 -13.21
N GLY A 26 -27.88 19.70 -14.37
CA GLY A 26 -28.29 21.10 -14.52
C GLY A 26 -27.17 22.12 -14.65
N LYS A 27 -25.93 21.72 -14.82
CA LYS A 27 -24.81 22.64 -15.08
C LYS A 27 -24.84 23.16 -16.52
N SER A 28 -24.49 24.41 -16.67
CA SER A 28 -24.36 25.08 -17.99
C SER A 28 -23.06 24.65 -18.67
N ALA A 29 -23.03 24.72 -20.02
CA ALA A 29 -21.78 24.54 -20.76
C ALA A 29 -20.68 25.47 -20.22
N GLY A 30 -19.46 24.95 -20.07
CA GLY A 30 -18.33 25.64 -19.45
C GLY A 30 -18.17 25.42 -17.94
N SER A 31 -19.11 24.70 -17.30
CA SER A 31 -18.95 24.32 -15.88
C SER A 31 -17.83 23.31 -15.70
N VAL A 32 -17.00 23.53 -14.67
CA VAL A 32 -15.96 22.60 -14.26
C VAL A 32 -16.57 21.49 -13.38
N ILE A 33 -16.37 20.24 -13.77
CA ILE A 33 -16.76 19.06 -12.99
C ILE A 33 -15.54 18.59 -12.22
N THR A 34 -15.63 18.59 -10.91
CA THR A 34 -14.62 18.02 -10.03
C THR A 34 -14.97 16.55 -9.77
N LEU A 35 -14.05 15.68 -10.07
CA LEU A 35 -14.20 14.24 -9.82
C LEU A 35 -13.70 13.90 -8.41
N LYS A 36 -14.37 12.96 -7.77
CA LYS A 36 -13.92 12.42 -6.48
C LYS A 36 -13.78 10.90 -6.59
N VAL A 37 -12.70 10.37 -6.00
CA VAL A 37 -12.45 8.94 -5.87
C VAL A 37 -12.36 8.63 -4.39
N ASN A 38 -13.21 7.76 -3.88
CA ASN A 38 -13.28 7.44 -2.44
C ASN A 38 -13.40 8.69 -1.53
N GLY A 39 -14.16 9.70 -1.99
CA GLY A 39 -14.34 10.96 -1.26
C GLY A 39 -13.24 12.00 -1.43
N GLU A 40 -12.09 11.65 -2.01
CA GLU A 40 -11.00 12.59 -2.31
C GLU A 40 -11.16 13.20 -3.70
N VAL A 41 -10.78 14.48 -3.82
CA VAL A 41 -10.83 15.22 -5.09
C VAL A 41 -9.75 14.68 -6.02
N ALA A 42 -10.13 14.27 -7.24
CA ALA A 42 -9.18 13.91 -8.27
C ALA A 42 -8.47 15.18 -8.81
N GLU A 43 -7.22 15.03 -9.22
CA GLU A 43 -6.45 16.13 -9.82
C GLU A 43 -7.00 16.56 -11.18
N GLN A 44 -7.79 15.71 -11.80
CA GLN A 44 -8.35 15.95 -13.12
C GLN A 44 -9.68 16.67 -13.00
N THR A 45 -9.79 17.78 -13.68
CA THR A 45 -11.03 18.52 -13.86
C THR A 45 -11.52 18.36 -15.30
N ILE A 46 -12.82 18.26 -15.46
CA ILE A 46 -13.48 18.15 -16.75
C ILE A 46 -14.32 19.40 -16.98
N THR A 47 -14.17 20.04 -18.12
CA THR A 47 -15.06 21.12 -18.49
C THR A 47 -16.27 20.54 -19.23
N TRP A 48 -17.47 20.84 -18.74
CA TRP A 48 -18.72 20.41 -19.34
C TRP A 48 -19.00 21.20 -20.60
N THR A 49 -19.13 20.54 -21.76
CA THR A 49 -19.38 21.20 -23.05
C THR A 49 -20.87 21.35 -23.39
N GLY A 50 -21.75 20.65 -22.68
CA GLY A 50 -23.20 20.77 -22.84
C GLY A 50 -23.82 19.95 -23.97
N ASN A 51 -23.05 19.31 -24.83
CA ASN A 51 -23.51 18.70 -26.08
C ASN A 51 -23.51 17.18 -26.12
N GLY A 52 -23.68 16.52 -24.98
CA GLY A 52 -23.72 15.05 -24.93
C GLY A 52 -22.41 14.37 -25.32
N ASP A 53 -21.31 15.09 -25.31
CA ASP A 53 -19.99 14.58 -25.61
C ASP A 53 -19.58 13.49 -24.63
N ARG A 54 -18.93 12.47 -25.14
CA ARG A 54 -18.37 11.39 -24.34
C ARG A 54 -16.95 11.73 -23.96
N ILE A 55 -16.72 12.00 -22.68
CA ILE A 55 -15.37 12.24 -22.16
C ILE A 55 -14.81 10.90 -21.70
N ARG A 56 -13.70 10.48 -22.27
CA ARG A 56 -12.94 9.32 -21.79
C ARG A 56 -11.92 9.80 -20.77
N ILE A 57 -12.01 9.24 -19.57
CA ILE A 57 -11.00 9.42 -18.53
C ILE A 57 -10.17 8.14 -18.54
N ASN A 58 -8.93 8.24 -19.00
CA ASN A 58 -8.05 7.07 -19.09
C ASN A 58 -7.48 6.70 -17.74
N GLU A 59 -7.29 7.68 -16.86
CA GLU A 59 -6.74 7.51 -15.52
C GLU A 59 -7.26 8.61 -14.59
N LEU A 60 -7.64 8.26 -13.37
CA LEU A 60 -8.04 9.20 -12.32
C LEU A 60 -6.98 9.17 -11.23
N THR A 61 -6.32 10.31 -11.00
CA THR A 61 -5.38 10.51 -9.92
C THR A 61 -5.98 11.42 -8.86
N THR A 62 -5.74 11.11 -7.58
CA THR A 62 -6.16 11.99 -6.47
C THR A 62 -4.99 12.86 -6.01
N ALA A 63 -5.26 14.14 -5.73
CA ALA A 63 -4.27 15.05 -5.18
C ALA A 63 -3.78 14.51 -3.81
N GLY A 64 -2.50 14.25 -3.72
CA GLY A 64 -1.87 13.81 -2.47
C GLY A 64 -1.41 12.36 -2.41
N LYS A 65 -1.78 11.52 -3.38
CA LYS A 65 -1.06 10.27 -3.60
C LYS A 65 -0.09 10.48 -4.75
N ASN A 66 1.18 10.70 -4.43
CA ASN A 66 2.23 10.54 -5.41
C ASN A 66 2.01 9.21 -6.09
N ASN A 67 1.63 9.22 -7.38
CA ASN A 67 1.78 8.07 -8.27
C ASN A 67 3.27 7.86 -8.56
N GLY A 68 4.10 7.91 -7.53
CA GLY A 68 5.36 7.22 -7.56
C GLY A 68 4.99 5.75 -7.59
N ASN A 69 5.28 5.07 -8.70
CA ASN A 69 5.13 3.64 -8.93
C ASN A 69 4.79 2.88 -7.64
N LEU A 70 3.50 2.62 -7.40
CA LEU A 70 3.14 1.68 -6.34
C LEU A 70 3.90 0.39 -6.64
N PRO A 71 4.62 -0.15 -5.67
CA PRO A 71 5.41 -1.33 -5.92
C PRO A 71 4.51 -2.44 -6.42
N THR A 72 4.75 -2.94 -7.62
CA THR A 72 3.97 -4.04 -8.21
C THR A 72 4.46 -5.41 -7.74
N SER A 73 5.52 -5.44 -6.93
CA SER A 73 6.12 -6.67 -6.43
C SER A 73 6.44 -6.57 -4.94
N PHE A 74 6.26 -7.68 -4.23
CA PHE A 74 6.74 -7.81 -2.86
C PHE A 74 8.27 -7.88 -2.85
N THR A 75 8.88 -7.29 -1.86
CA THR A 75 10.34 -7.35 -1.66
C THR A 75 10.64 -7.35 -0.16
N LEU A 76 11.56 -8.19 0.26
CA LEU A 76 12.16 -8.14 1.59
C LEU A 76 13.62 -7.73 1.45
N ASN A 77 14.02 -6.61 2.05
CA ASN A 77 15.39 -6.12 1.98
C ASN A 77 16.25 -6.71 3.10
N GLN A 78 17.57 -6.66 2.91
CA GLN A 78 18.52 -6.99 3.97
C GLN A 78 18.41 -5.96 5.09
N ASN A 79 18.34 -6.43 6.34
CA ASN A 79 18.31 -5.56 7.51
C ASN A 79 19.59 -4.70 7.60
N TYR A 80 19.44 -3.49 8.12
CA TYR A 80 20.57 -2.59 8.32
C TYR A 80 20.47 -1.89 9.69
N PRO A 81 21.59 -1.87 10.44
CA PRO A 81 22.87 -2.52 10.16
C PRO A 81 22.81 -4.06 10.24
N ASN A 82 23.77 -4.74 9.62
CA ASN A 82 23.99 -6.17 9.75
C ASN A 82 25.49 -6.48 9.60
N PRO A 83 26.22 -6.95 10.63
CA PRO A 83 25.72 -7.24 11.98
C PRO A 83 25.20 -6.02 12.74
N PHE A 84 24.34 -6.23 13.75
CA PHE A 84 23.69 -5.16 14.52
C PHE A 84 23.85 -5.31 16.03
N ASN A 85 23.68 -4.20 16.78
CA ASN A 85 23.77 -4.15 18.26
C ASN A 85 22.98 -2.95 18.82
N PRO A 86 21.97 -3.13 19.64
CA PRO A 86 21.02 -4.25 19.64
C PRO A 86 19.87 -4.03 18.64
N GLU A 87 19.83 -2.89 17.93
CA GLU A 87 18.76 -2.47 17.03
C GLU A 87 19.13 -2.63 15.56
N THR A 88 18.18 -3.06 14.76
CA THR A 88 18.27 -3.07 13.31
C THR A 88 16.94 -2.69 12.68
N SER A 89 16.99 -2.16 11.46
CA SER A 89 15.83 -1.87 10.64
C SER A 89 15.68 -2.91 9.53
N ILE A 90 14.45 -3.30 9.26
CA ILE A 90 14.07 -4.20 8.17
C ILE A 90 13.12 -3.43 7.27
N ASP A 91 13.52 -3.25 6.01
CA ASP A 91 12.72 -2.62 4.98
C ASP A 91 12.06 -3.68 4.10
N TYR A 92 10.79 -3.51 3.81
CA TYR A 92 10.07 -4.39 2.91
C TYR A 92 9.02 -3.63 2.10
N VAL A 93 8.59 -4.24 1.02
CA VAL A 93 7.63 -3.68 0.09
C VAL A 93 6.43 -4.61 -0.02
N VAL A 94 5.25 -4.05 0.11
CA VAL A 94 3.96 -4.72 -0.11
C VAL A 94 3.48 -4.33 -1.50
N GLY A 95 3.59 -5.25 -2.46
CA GLY A 95 3.23 -4.99 -3.86
C GLY A 95 1.74 -5.11 -4.16
N LYS A 96 0.96 -5.64 -3.23
CA LYS A 96 -0.50 -5.73 -3.30
C LYS A 96 -1.06 -5.75 -1.89
N SER A 97 -2.06 -4.93 -1.63
CA SER A 97 -2.74 -4.87 -0.33
C SER A 97 -3.25 -6.24 0.11
N GLY A 98 -2.96 -6.62 1.35
CA GLY A 98 -3.32 -7.92 1.88
C GLY A 98 -2.82 -8.15 3.30
N HIS A 99 -3.03 -9.36 3.80
CA HIS A 99 -2.48 -9.77 5.09
C HIS A 99 -0.97 -9.99 4.97
N VAL A 100 -0.20 -9.34 5.84
CA VAL A 100 1.26 -9.42 5.89
C VAL A 100 1.68 -9.90 7.27
N GLU A 101 2.62 -10.83 7.30
CA GLU A 101 3.28 -11.30 8.51
C GLU A 101 4.80 -11.20 8.36
N LEU A 102 5.46 -10.54 9.32
CA LEU A 102 6.92 -10.49 9.43
C LEU A 102 7.32 -11.04 10.78
N THR A 103 8.02 -12.14 10.79
CA THR A 103 8.33 -12.92 11.99
C THR A 103 9.82 -13.24 12.09
N ILE A 104 10.38 -13.15 13.31
CA ILE A 104 11.76 -13.48 13.65
C ILE A 104 11.85 -14.91 14.18
N TYR A 105 12.89 -15.62 13.77
CA TYR A 105 13.19 -16.99 14.18
C TYR A 105 14.66 -17.13 14.62
N ASN A 106 14.92 -18.05 15.52
CA ASN A 106 16.29 -18.48 15.84
C ASN A 106 16.80 -19.54 14.84
N ILE A 107 18.04 -20.03 15.04
CA ILE A 107 18.66 -21.04 14.18
C ILE A 107 17.97 -22.42 14.26
N LEU A 108 17.18 -22.67 15.30
CA LEU A 108 16.41 -23.91 15.48
C LEU A 108 15.03 -23.84 14.78
N GLY A 109 14.67 -22.65 14.27
CA GLY A 109 13.36 -22.41 13.68
C GLY A 109 12.28 -22.02 14.69
N ASP A 110 12.65 -21.81 15.97
CA ASP A 110 11.70 -21.34 16.97
C ASP A 110 11.35 -19.86 16.72
N LYS A 111 10.07 -19.57 16.82
CA LYS A 111 9.59 -18.18 16.71
C LYS A 111 10.04 -17.36 17.92
N ILE A 112 10.71 -16.26 17.67
CA ILE A 112 11.21 -15.32 18.68
C ILE A 112 10.24 -14.14 18.84
N LYS A 113 9.85 -13.51 17.73
CA LYS A 113 8.98 -12.35 17.75
C LYS A 113 8.20 -12.19 16.44
N THR A 114 6.96 -11.76 16.56
CA THR A 114 6.18 -11.29 15.41
C THR A 114 6.25 -9.75 15.38
N LEU A 115 6.91 -9.21 14.35
CA LEU A 115 7.06 -7.76 14.17
C LEU A 115 5.83 -7.13 13.52
N VAL A 116 5.23 -7.85 12.58
CA VAL A 116 4.04 -7.43 11.85
C VAL A 116 3.10 -8.62 11.70
N SER A 117 1.82 -8.41 11.97
CA SER A 117 0.75 -9.36 11.66
C SER A 117 -0.54 -8.60 11.46
N GLY A 118 -0.97 -8.43 10.21
CA GLY A 118 -2.20 -7.71 9.89
C GLY A 118 -2.33 -7.32 8.44
N TYR A 119 -3.46 -6.69 8.12
CA TYR A 119 -3.70 -6.16 6.79
C TYR A 119 -2.86 -4.89 6.54
N GLN A 120 -2.11 -4.86 5.44
CA GLN A 120 -1.34 -3.70 5.01
C GLN A 120 -1.71 -3.31 3.57
N PRO A 121 -1.88 -2.02 3.29
CA PRO A 121 -1.94 -1.48 1.93
C PRO A 121 -0.64 -1.74 1.15
N GLU A 122 -0.69 -1.65 -0.16
CA GLU A 122 0.51 -1.58 -1.00
C GLU A 122 1.37 -0.37 -0.61
N GLY A 123 2.68 -0.56 -0.58
CA GLY A 123 3.61 0.48 -0.15
C GLY A 123 4.94 -0.05 0.36
N SER A 124 5.82 0.88 0.75
CA SER A 124 7.11 0.59 1.37
C SER A 124 7.02 0.81 2.87
N TYR A 125 7.60 -0.12 3.63
CA TYR A 125 7.54 -0.16 5.08
C TYR A 125 8.92 -0.37 5.68
N THR A 126 9.14 0.24 6.83
CA THR A 126 10.33 0.05 7.66
C THR A 126 9.90 -0.32 9.07
N ILE A 127 10.43 -1.39 9.61
CA ILE A 127 10.19 -1.83 10.99
C ILE A 127 11.51 -2.02 11.72
N LYS A 128 11.56 -1.68 12.99
CA LYS A 128 12.73 -1.85 13.84
C LYS A 128 12.57 -3.06 14.75
N TRP A 129 13.67 -3.76 14.96
CA TRP A 129 13.77 -4.81 15.97
C TRP A 129 14.91 -4.53 16.94
N GLN A 130 14.64 -4.64 18.24
CA GLN A 130 15.58 -4.33 19.33
C GLN A 130 16.16 -5.59 19.99
N ALA A 131 16.27 -6.68 19.24
CA ALA A 131 16.79 -7.96 19.73
C ALA A 131 16.07 -8.46 20.99
N ASP A 132 14.73 -8.42 20.96
CA ASP A 132 13.84 -8.85 22.04
C ASP A 132 12.81 -9.89 21.54
N THR A 133 12.21 -10.62 22.48
CA THR A 133 11.09 -11.54 22.24
C THR A 133 9.76 -10.80 22.26
N ASP A 134 8.64 -11.49 21.94
CA ASP A 134 7.30 -10.96 22.11
C ASP A 134 6.99 -10.53 23.55
N GLY A 135 7.64 -11.16 24.54
CA GLY A 135 7.55 -10.80 25.95
C GLY A 135 8.48 -9.66 26.39
N GLY A 136 9.23 -9.03 25.47
CA GLY A 136 10.16 -7.94 25.77
C GLY A 136 11.49 -8.39 26.37
N THR A 137 11.78 -9.70 26.44
CA THR A 137 13.03 -10.23 26.95
C THR A 137 14.11 -10.15 25.87
N SER A 138 15.28 -9.60 26.22
CA SER A 138 16.42 -9.52 25.31
C SER A 138 16.95 -10.90 24.92
N VAL A 139 17.23 -11.09 23.63
CA VAL A 139 17.75 -12.37 23.10
C VAL A 139 19.29 -12.38 23.10
N ALA A 140 19.92 -13.55 23.02
CA ALA A 140 21.38 -13.73 23.00
C ALA A 140 21.99 -13.29 21.67
N SER A 141 23.30 -12.98 21.67
CA SER A 141 24.07 -12.83 20.43
C SER A 141 24.00 -14.09 19.59
N GLY A 142 23.92 -13.93 18.28
CA GLY A 142 23.81 -15.08 17.38
C GLY A 142 23.17 -14.76 16.03
N VAL A 143 22.89 -15.81 15.30
CA VAL A 143 22.22 -15.73 13.99
C VAL A 143 20.72 -15.89 14.17
N TYR A 144 19.98 -15.01 13.50
CA TYR A 144 18.54 -15.00 13.44
C TYR A 144 18.09 -14.95 11.99
N PHE A 145 16.86 -15.37 11.75
CA PHE A 145 16.21 -15.26 10.46
C PHE A 145 14.94 -14.44 10.62
N TYR A 146 14.60 -13.67 9.60
CA TYR A 146 13.31 -13.01 9.51
C TYR A 146 12.62 -13.40 8.22
N LYS A 147 11.33 -13.69 8.34
CA LYS A 147 10.49 -14.20 7.26
C LYS A 147 9.32 -13.26 7.05
N LEU A 148 9.18 -12.78 5.81
CA LEU A 148 8.01 -12.06 5.33
C LEU A 148 7.09 -13.02 4.58
N THR A 149 5.81 -13.01 4.94
CA THR A 149 4.74 -13.73 4.23
C THR A 149 3.63 -12.76 3.88
N ALA A 150 3.21 -12.74 2.62
CA ALA A 150 2.13 -11.88 2.14
C ALA A 150 1.40 -12.58 0.98
N GLY A 151 0.24 -13.18 1.26
CA GLY A 151 -0.44 -14.06 0.31
C GLY A 151 0.44 -15.24 -0.10
N ASP A 152 0.68 -15.39 -1.40
CA ASP A 152 1.54 -16.46 -1.95
C ASP A 152 3.03 -16.10 -1.92
N TYR A 153 3.38 -14.86 -1.56
CA TYR A 153 4.78 -14.44 -1.45
C TYR A 153 5.36 -14.82 -0.10
N THR A 154 6.57 -15.40 -0.14
CA THR A 154 7.37 -15.67 1.06
C THR A 154 8.84 -15.45 0.73
N ASP A 155 9.52 -14.70 1.59
CA ASP A 155 10.98 -14.52 1.54
C ASP A 155 11.57 -14.57 2.96
N THR A 156 12.81 -15.05 3.07
CA THR A 156 13.52 -15.20 4.34
C THR A 156 14.95 -14.71 4.21
N LYS A 157 15.37 -13.90 5.16
CA LYS A 157 16.74 -13.39 5.22
C LYS A 157 17.39 -13.65 6.56
N LYS A 158 18.73 -13.67 6.55
CA LYS A 158 19.58 -13.88 7.72
C LYS A 158 20.10 -12.58 8.27
N MET A 159 20.19 -12.47 9.60
CA MET A 159 20.83 -11.37 10.30
C MET A 159 21.70 -11.86 11.47
N THR A 160 22.66 -11.05 11.88
CA THR A 160 23.61 -11.39 12.96
C THR A 160 23.54 -10.32 14.04
N LEU A 161 23.21 -10.74 15.27
CA LEU A 161 23.24 -9.92 16.46
C LEU A 161 24.58 -10.06 17.16
N LEU A 162 25.24 -8.94 17.41
CA LEU A 162 26.43 -8.83 18.25
C LEU A 162 26.07 -8.03 19.53
N LYS A 163 26.50 -8.51 20.66
CA LYS A 163 26.42 -7.77 21.95
C LYS A 163 27.80 -7.55 22.48
#